data_da9e4d55a451b66c9835f392c1fd3653
#
_entry.id   da9e4d55a451b66c9835f392c1fd3653
#
_cell.length_a   1.000
_cell.length_b   1.000
_cell.length_c   1.000
_cell.angle_alpha   90.00
_cell.angle_beta   90.00
_cell.angle_gamma   90.00
#
_symmetry.space_group_name_H-M   'P 1'
#
loop_
_entity.id
_entity.type
_entity.pdbx_description
1 polymer ?
#
loop_
_entity_poly.entity_id
_entity_poly.type
_entity_poly.pdbx_seq_one_letter_code
_entity_poly.pdbx_strand_id
1 'polypeptide(L)'
;MAECADAYPRFAGAVPVLSNREIAAEVFELAVGRASIDGVLGDRVDALVPSPVPGQFFMLRARPSGVLLGRPISVYAHDDRSISFLILRKGRGTAELADIRPGDSVDVVGPIGNRFALPSELDGIPADARVAVVGGGIGVAPVAGFATTLPAGSFDFYASFRSRPYGLDAVEGRARRLVITTEDGSAGTKGMLPAVFDASQYDLVYACGPTPMLKYVKDACASAGCRAYLSLERHMACGAGACLGCTIRTTDGNRRCCVDGPVFDAREVIL
;
A
#
# COMPACT_ATOMS: atom_id res chain seq x y z
N MET A 1 8.47 -19.25 -10.64
CA MET A 1 7.17 -18.72 -11.11
C MET A 1 6.22 -18.80 -9.91
N ALA A 2 6.10 -17.72 -9.13
CA ALA A 2 5.09 -17.65 -8.07
C ALA A 2 3.72 -17.69 -8.76
N GLU A 3 2.84 -18.56 -8.26
CA GLU A 3 1.54 -18.83 -8.85
C GLU A 3 0.70 -17.56 -8.96
N CYS A 4 0.34 -17.17 -10.17
CA CYS A 4 -0.56 -16.06 -10.49
C CYS A 4 -1.99 -16.19 -9.91
N ALA A 5 -2.27 -17.27 -9.18
CA ALA A 5 -3.62 -17.57 -8.67
C ALA A 5 -4.15 -16.55 -7.66
N ASP A 6 -3.26 -15.89 -6.91
CA ASP A 6 -3.64 -14.93 -5.85
C ASP A 6 -3.79 -13.47 -6.31
N ALA A 7 -3.47 -13.17 -7.56
CA ALA A 7 -3.46 -11.81 -8.08
C ALA A 7 -4.86 -11.28 -8.49
N TYR A 8 -5.83 -12.16 -8.67
CA TYR A 8 -7.18 -11.78 -9.08
C TYR A 8 -8.11 -11.54 -7.89
N PRO A 9 -9.10 -10.65 -8.03
CA PRO A 9 -10.04 -10.40 -6.95
C PRO A 9 -10.82 -11.66 -6.59
N ARG A 10 -10.82 -12.00 -5.29
CA ARG A 10 -11.51 -13.18 -4.74
C ARG A 10 -12.86 -12.83 -4.12
N PHE A 11 -13.18 -11.55 -4.03
CA PHE A 11 -14.43 -11.04 -3.49
C PHE A 11 -14.87 -9.79 -4.24
N ALA A 12 -16.16 -9.65 -4.47
CA ALA A 12 -16.82 -8.43 -4.92
C ALA A 12 -18.17 -8.32 -4.21
N GLY A 13 -18.42 -7.22 -3.54
CA GLY A 13 -19.65 -7.01 -2.78
C GLY A 13 -19.63 -5.75 -1.96
N ALA A 14 -20.72 -5.48 -1.23
CA ALA A 14 -20.78 -4.38 -0.28
C ALA A 14 -20.48 -4.87 1.14
N VAL A 15 -19.74 -4.06 1.87
CA VAL A 15 -19.41 -4.28 3.30
C VAL A 15 -19.76 -3.04 4.11
N PRO A 16 -20.06 -3.20 5.43
CA PRO A 16 -20.39 -2.07 6.27
C PRO A 16 -19.16 -1.22 6.59
N VAL A 17 -19.37 0.09 6.68
CA VAL A 17 -18.40 1.03 7.24
C VAL A 17 -18.46 0.95 8.75
N LEU A 18 -17.34 0.62 9.39
CA LEU A 18 -17.21 0.54 10.85
C LEU A 18 -16.76 1.87 11.46
N SER A 19 -15.79 2.52 10.82
CA SER A 19 -15.32 3.85 11.21
C SER A 19 -14.76 4.59 10.00
N ASN A 20 -14.81 5.92 10.06
CA ASN A 20 -14.16 6.80 9.10
C ASN A 20 -13.70 8.06 9.85
N ARG A 21 -12.41 8.26 9.96
CA ARG A 21 -11.81 9.28 10.82
C ARG A 21 -10.73 10.05 10.07
N GLU A 22 -10.79 11.36 10.09
CA GLU A 22 -9.69 12.20 9.62
C GLU A 22 -8.52 12.11 10.61
N ILE A 23 -7.35 11.69 10.13
CA ILE A 23 -6.13 11.50 10.93
C ILE A 23 -5.07 12.57 10.65
N ALA A 24 -5.14 13.20 9.48
CA ALA A 24 -4.37 14.38 9.10
C ALA A 24 -5.18 15.16 8.04
N ALA A 25 -4.75 16.38 7.72
CA ALA A 25 -5.41 17.21 6.70
C ALA A 25 -5.60 16.41 5.39
N GLU A 26 -6.85 16.25 4.96
CA GLU A 26 -7.24 15.49 3.76
C GLU A 26 -6.87 13.99 3.80
N VAL A 27 -6.49 13.41 4.96
CA VAL A 27 -6.17 11.99 5.10
C VAL A 27 -7.11 11.33 6.10
N PHE A 28 -7.79 10.29 5.65
CA PHE A 28 -8.82 9.56 6.38
C PHE A 28 -8.41 8.12 6.61
N GLU A 29 -8.66 7.60 7.79
CA GLU A 29 -8.61 6.17 8.08
C GLU A 29 -10.03 5.62 8.00
N LEU A 30 -10.29 4.80 6.98
CA LEU A 30 -11.55 4.10 6.76
C LEU A 30 -11.39 2.65 7.18
N ALA A 31 -12.17 2.20 8.17
CA ALA A 31 -12.28 0.79 8.53
C ALA A 31 -13.63 0.22 8.05
N VAL A 32 -13.57 -0.92 7.39
CA VAL A 32 -14.74 -1.64 6.88
C VAL A 32 -14.82 -3.03 7.48
N GLY A 33 -16.04 -3.54 7.64
CA GLY A 33 -16.28 -4.91 8.09
C GLY A 33 -15.91 -5.91 6.99
N ARG A 34 -15.61 -7.15 7.40
CA ARG A 34 -15.28 -8.23 6.44
C ARG A 34 -16.50 -9.06 6.03
N ALA A 35 -17.63 -8.98 6.75
CA ALA A 35 -18.86 -9.66 6.35
C ALA A 35 -19.58 -8.87 5.26
N SER A 36 -19.95 -9.54 4.16
CA SER A 36 -20.78 -8.96 3.10
C SER A 36 -22.18 -8.69 3.60
N ILE A 37 -22.76 -7.56 3.18
CA ILE A 37 -24.15 -7.20 3.46
C ILE A 37 -25.08 -7.46 2.27
N ASP A 38 -24.51 -7.78 1.10
CA ASP A 38 -25.24 -8.21 -0.10
C ASP A 38 -24.44 -9.27 -0.88
N GLY A 39 -25.14 -10.27 -1.35
CA GLY A 39 -24.55 -11.37 -2.15
C GLY A 39 -24.37 -10.98 -3.61
N VAL A 40 -23.36 -10.19 -3.98
CA VAL A 40 -23.17 -9.76 -5.38
C VAL A 40 -22.62 -10.86 -6.31
N LEU A 41 -21.99 -11.90 -5.80
CA LEU A 41 -21.52 -13.06 -6.55
C LEU A 41 -22.28 -14.34 -6.13
N GLY A 42 -23.60 -14.35 -6.33
CA GLY A 42 -24.46 -15.55 -6.18
C GLY A 42 -24.59 -16.07 -4.75
N ASP A 43 -25.76 -15.98 -4.20
CA ASP A 43 -26.38 -16.77 -3.12
C ASP A 43 -25.68 -16.87 -1.74
N ARG A 44 -24.67 -16.08 -1.41
CA ARG A 44 -24.11 -16.06 -0.05
C ARG A 44 -24.18 -14.66 0.55
N VAL A 45 -25.27 -14.36 1.20
CA VAL A 45 -25.33 -13.42 2.32
C VAL A 45 -24.35 -13.98 3.37
N ASP A 46 -23.43 -13.15 3.92
CA ASP A 46 -22.36 -13.53 4.86
C ASP A 46 -21.06 -14.08 4.27
N ALA A 47 -20.79 -13.90 2.96
CA ALA A 47 -19.47 -14.18 2.43
C ALA A 47 -18.42 -13.24 3.09
N LEU A 48 -17.38 -13.83 3.67
CA LEU A 48 -16.28 -13.04 4.24
C LEU A 48 -15.32 -12.57 3.14
N VAL A 49 -14.96 -11.28 3.22
CA VAL A 49 -13.82 -10.76 2.46
C VAL A 49 -12.56 -11.52 2.87
N PRO A 50 -11.85 -12.16 1.95
CA PRO A 50 -10.62 -12.87 2.27
C PRO A 50 -9.60 -11.96 2.96
N SER A 51 -8.82 -12.50 3.90
CA SER A 51 -7.74 -11.75 4.55
C SER A 51 -6.73 -11.30 3.49
N PRO A 52 -6.46 -9.99 3.41
CA PRO A 52 -5.41 -9.50 2.53
C PRO A 52 -4.04 -9.81 3.11
N VAL A 53 -3.03 -9.80 2.26
CA VAL A 53 -1.62 -9.81 2.67
C VAL A 53 -0.98 -8.45 2.37
N PRO A 54 0.02 -8.01 3.14
CA PRO A 54 0.63 -6.69 2.97
C PRO A 54 1.21 -6.47 1.56
N GLY A 55 0.86 -5.34 0.96
CA GLY A 55 1.16 -5.01 -0.43
C GLY A 55 -0.08 -5.07 -1.32
N GLN A 56 -1.08 -5.89 -1.00
CA GLN A 56 -2.34 -5.94 -1.72
C GLN A 56 -3.21 -4.69 -1.49
N PHE A 57 -4.17 -4.51 -2.38
CA PHE A 57 -5.11 -3.40 -2.37
C PHE A 57 -6.53 -3.87 -2.71
N PHE A 58 -7.48 -2.97 -2.55
CA PHE A 58 -8.87 -3.16 -2.96
C PHE A 58 -9.31 -2.02 -3.88
N MET A 59 -10.24 -2.30 -4.80
CA MET A 59 -11.02 -1.28 -5.47
C MET A 59 -12.20 -0.91 -4.57
N LEU A 60 -12.22 0.32 -4.06
CA LEU A 60 -13.27 0.83 -3.17
C LEU A 60 -14.15 1.84 -3.89
N ARG A 61 -15.47 1.81 -3.63
CA ARG A 61 -16.44 2.80 -4.11
C ARG A 61 -17.50 3.05 -3.04
N ALA A 62 -17.73 4.29 -2.68
CA ALA A 62 -18.80 4.67 -1.74
C ALA A 62 -20.17 4.20 -2.27
N ARG A 63 -21.11 3.97 -1.36
CA ARG A 63 -22.46 3.54 -1.72
C ARG A 63 -23.50 4.37 -0.97
N PRO A 64 -24.34 5.19 -1.65
CA PRO A 64 -24.34 5.42 -3.10
C PRO A 64 -23.11 6.18 -3.60
N SER A 65 -22.83 6.13 -4.89
CA SER A 65 -21.71 6.82 -5.50
C SER A 65 -22.10 7.50 -6.81
N GLY A 66 -21.60 8.71 -7.01
CA GLY A 66 -21.69 9.43 -8.29
C GLY A 66 -20.53 9.14 -9.24
N VAL A 67 -19.59 8.22 -8.87
CA VAL A 67 -18.50 7.80 -9.75
C VAL A 67 -18.69 6.36 -10.19
N LEU A 68 -18.33 6.08 -11.45
CA LEU A 68 -18.51 4.74 -12.03
C LEU A 68 -17.46 3.75 -11.51
N LEU A 69 -16.19 4.15 -11.45
CA LEU A 69 -15.08 3.27 -11.14
C LEU A 69 -14.73 3.31 -9.66
N GLY A 70 -14.31 2.16 -9.10
CA GLY A 70 -13.67 2.09 -7.80
C GLY A 70 -12.31 2.79 -7.76
N ARG A 71 -11.81 3.02 -6.57
CA ARG A 71 -10.49 3.58 -6.30
C ARG A 71 -9.56 2.50 -5.77
N PRO A 72 -8.39 2.27 -6.38
CA PRO A 72 -7.40 1.35 -5.83
C PRO A 72 -6.83 1.95 -4.53
N ILE A 73 -7.10 1.30 -3.43
CA ILE A 73 -6.63 1.72 -2.10
C ILE A 73 -5.90 0.56 -1.46
N SER A 74 -4.64 0.80 -1.11
CA SER A 74 -3.78 -0.18 -0.44
C SER A 74 -4.27 -0.48 0.97
N VAL A 75 -4.15 -1.73 1.38
CA VAL A 75 -4.44 -2.14 2.75
C VAL A 75 -3.42 -1.52 3.70
N TYR A 76 -3.90 -0.91 4.78
CA TYR A 76 -3.08 -0.38 5.87
C TYR A 76 -2.97 -1.39 7.01
N ALA A 77 -4.09 -1.90 7.47
CA ALA A 77 -4.16 -2.89 8.53
C ALA A 77 -5.39 -3.80 8.34
N HIS A 78 -5.37 -4.97 8.94
CA HIS A 78 -6.54 -5.84 9.02
C HIS A 78 -6.48 -6.74 10.25
N ASP A 79 -7.65 -7.20 10.66
CA ASP A 79 -7.84 -8.24 11.65
C ASP A 79 -8.94 -9.21 11.18
N ASP A 80 -9.44 -10.07 12.09
CA ASP A 80 -10.50 -11.03 11.77
C ASP A 80 -11.86 -10.38 11.46
N ARG A 81 -12.06 -9.12 11.87
CA ARG A 81 -13.34 -8.41 11.76
C ARG A 81 -13.33 -7.27 10.76
N SER A 82 -12.18 -6.67 10.53
CA SER A 82 -12.05 -5.42 9.78
C SER A 82 -10.86 -5.36 8.85
N ILE A 83 -10.96 -4.47 7.87
CA ILE A 83 -9.84 -4.03 7.02
C ILE A 83 -9.82 -2.50 7.07
N SER A 84 -8.64 -1.94 7.36
CA SER A 84 -8.42 -0.50 7.42
C SER A 84 -7.60 0.00 6.24
N PHE A 85 -7.97 1.17 5.77
CA PHE A 85 -7.38 1.86 4.63
C PHE A 85 -7.03 3.30 5.00
N LEU A 86 -5.87 3.81 4.55
CA LEU A 86 -5.60 5.23 4.58
C LEU A 86 -5.96 5.83 3.21
N ILE A 87 -6.78 6.87 3.21
CA ILE A 87 -7.32 7.50 2.00
C ILE A 87 -6.93 8.96 1.97
N LEU A 88 -6.20 9.38 0.94
CA LEU A 88 -5.97 10.79 0.66
C LEU A 88 -7.11 11.33 -0.20
N ARG A 89 -7.83 12.34 0.30
CA ARG A 89 -8.85 13.08 -0.45
C ARG A 89 -8.17 13.87 -1.58
N LYS A 90 -8.23 13.35 -2.79
CA LYS A 90 -7.56 13.94 -3.95
C LYS A 90 -8.50 14.25 -5.12
N GLY A 91 -9.60 13.55 -5.21
CA GLY A 91 -10.57 13.70 -6.29
C GLY A 91 -11.93 13.15 -5.86
N ARG A 92 -12.92 13.24 -6.76
CA ARG A 92 -14.33 12.96 -6.46
C ARG A 92 -14.55 11.63 -5.76
N GLY A 93 -13.98 10.53 -6.24
CA GLY A 93 -14.21 9.21 -5.64
C GLY A 93 -13.57 9.05 -4.26
N THR A 94 -12.39 9.64 -3.99
CA THR A 94 -11.80 9.64 -2.65
C THR A 94 -12.49 10.65 -1.72
N ALA A 95 -13.11 11.71 -2.25
CA ALA A 95 -13.96 12.60 -1.47
C ALA A 95 -15.22 11.87 -0.99
N GLU A 96 -15.90 11.13 -1.88
CA GLU A 96 -17.05 10.32 -1.50
C GLU A 96 -16.70 9.29 -0.43
N LEU A 97 -15.54 8.62 -0.54
CA LEU A 97 -15.05 7.68 0.48
C LEU A 97 -14.71 8.37 1.82
N ALA A 98 -14.20 9.60 1.77
CA ALA A 98 -13.91 10.38 2.98
C ALA A 98 -15.19 10.89 3.69
N ASP A 99 -16.29 11.05 2.95
CA ASP A 99 -17.55 11.60 3.47
C ASP A 99 -18.53 10.51 3.99
N ILE A 100 -18.30 9.22 3.70
CA ILE A 100 -19.15 8.13 4.21
C ILE A 100 -19.03 7.98 5.73
N ARG A 101 -20.08 7.50 6.37
CA ARG A 101 -20.22 7.44 7.82
C ARG A 101 -20.28 6.00 8.32
N PRO A 102 -19.94 5.75 9.58
CA PRO A 102 -20.22 4.46 10.22
C PRO A 102 -21.69 4.07 10.05
N GLY A 103 -21.91 2.82 9.63
CA GLY A 103 -23.24 2.29 9.30
C GLY A 103 -23.62 2.42 7.82
N ASP A 104 -22.95 3.27 7.04
CA ASP A 104 -23.05 3.24 5.58
C ASP A 104 -22.37 1.99 5.03
N SER A 105 -22.39 1.83 3.71
CA SER A 105 -21.74 0.72 3.03
C SER A 105 -20.78 1.19 1.95
N VAL A 106 -19.80 0.34 1.65
CA VAL A 106 -18.83 0.54 0.57
C VAL A 106 -18.75 -0.70 -0.30
N ASP A 107 -18.78 -0.51 -1.61
CA ASP A 107 -18.48 -1.59 -2.55
C ASP A 107 -16.98 -1.88 -2.52
N VAL A 108 -16.60 -3.13 -2.34
CA VAL A 108 -15.22 -3.58 -2.34
C VAL A 108 -15.01 -4.68 -3.37
N VAL A 109 -13.89 -4.62 -4.09
CA VAL A 109 -13.43 -5.70 -4.97
C VAL A 109 -11.98 -5.99 -4.61
N GLY A 110 -11.68 -7.21 -4.21
CA GLY A 110 -10.33 -7.60 -3.78
C GLY A 110 -10.29 -8.87 -2.92
N PRO A 111 -9.18 -9.14 -2.23
CA PRO A 111 -7.89 -8.47 -2.39
C PRO A 111 -7.31 -8.66 -3.79
N ILE A 112 -6.50 -7.70 -4.23
CA ILE A 112 -5.95 -7.64 -5.60
C ILE A 112 -4.44 -7.45 -5.52
N GLY A 113 -3.72 -8.03 -6.49
CA GLY A 113 -2.29 -7.88 -6.67
C GLY A 113 -1.45 -8.82 -5.80
N ASN A 114 -0.14 -8.73 -6.01
CA ASN A 114 0.86 -9.47 -5.25
C ASN A 114 1.16 -8.79 -3.90
N ARG A 115 2.13 -9.34 -3.17
CA ARG A 115 2.54 -8.87 -1.85
C ARG A 115 4.03 -8.50 -1.80
N PHE A 116 4.43 -7.82 -0.76
CA PHE A 116 5.83 -7.77 -0.37
C PHE A 116 6.27 -9.16 0.09
N ALA A 117 7.37 -9.66 -0.49
CA ALA A 117 8.00 -10.88 -0.01
C ALA A 117 8.79 -10.59 1.27
N LEU A 118 8.79 -11.50 2.24
CA LEU A 118 9.63 -11.39 3.43
C LEU A 118 11.11 -11.56 3.05
N PRO A 119 12.07 -11.00 3.82
CA PRO A 119 13.49 -11.19 3.58
C PRO A 119 13.90 -12.67 3.46
N SER A 120 13.30 -13.54 4.27
CA SER A 120 13.54 -14.99 4.29
C SER A 120 13.03 -15.75 3.06
N GLU A 121 12.18 -15.12 2.24
CA GLU A 121 11.61 -15.70 1.01
C GLU A 121 12.41 -15.27 -0.24
N LEU A 122 13.41 -14.41 -0.05
CA LEU A 122 14.17 -13.81 -1.15
C LEU A 122 15.55 -14.46 -1.28
N ASP A 123 15.81 -15.08 -2.42
CA ASP A 123 17.11 -15.66 -2.72
C ASP A 123 18.22 -14.58 -2.66
N GLY A 124 19.35 -14.95 -2.04
CA GLY A 124 20.53 -14.08 -1.95
C GLY A 124 20.43 -12.97 -0.91
N ILE A 125 19.39 -12.93 -0.10
CA ILE A 125 19.27 -12.01 1.06
C ILE A 125 19.80 -12.74 2.31
N PRO A 126 20.79 -12.19 3.04
CA PRO A 126 21.29 -12.77 4.28
C PRO A 126 20.21 -12.85 5.37
N ALA A 127 20.30 -13.84 6.26
CA ALA A 127 19.36 -13.98 7.36
C ALA A 127 19.41 -12.80 8.36
N ASP A 128 20.56 -12.14 8.46
CA ASP A 128 20.81 -10.93 9.25
C ASP A 128 20.79 -9.64 8.43
N ALA A 129 20.14 -9.67 7.25
CA ALA A 129 20.08 -8.54 6.34
C ALA A 129 19.60 -7.27 7.04
N ARG A 130 20.27 -6.16 6.76
CA ARG A 130 19.85 -4.83 7.20
C ARG A 130 18.72 -4.35 6.30
N VAL A 131 17.54 -4.22 6.86
CA VAL A 131 16.31 -3.89 6.13
C VAL A 131 15.89 -2.45 6.37
N ALA A 132 15.57 -1.72 5.30
CA ALA A 132 14.85 -0.45 5.39
C ALA A 132 13.45 -0.56 4.77
N VAL A 133 12.49 0.07 5.41
CA VAL A 133 11.12 0.25 4.92
C VAL A 133 10.89 1.74 4.73
N VAL A 134 10.47 2.16 3.54
CA VAL A 134 10.40 3.58 3.14
C VAL A 134 8.99 3.92 2.68
N GLY A 135 8.34 4.85 3.37
CA GLY A 135 7.01 5.36 3.04
C GLY A 135 7.01 6.84 2.69
N GLY A 136 6.35 7.23 1.60
CA GLY A 136 6.19 8.63 1.21
C GLY A 136 4.74 9.06 1.10
N GLY A 137 4.31 10.06 1.88
CA GLY A 137 2.93 10.51 1.91
C GLY A 137 1.96 9.36 2.17
N ILE A 138 0.92 9.22 1.33
CA ILE A 138 -0.06 8.12 1.50
C ILE A 138 0.55 6.73 1.26
N GLY A 139 1.70 6.64 0.57
CA GLY A 139 2.42 5.38 0.40
C GLY A 139 2.96 4.78 1.71
N VAL A 140 2.87 5.50 2.82
CA VAL A 140 3.13 4.94 4.15
C VAL A 140 2.18 3.79 4.48
N ALA A 141 0.94 3.82 3.99
CA ALA A 141 -0.08 2.83 4.32
C ALA A 141 0.35 1.37 4.03
N PRO A 142 0.67 0.98 2.79
CA PRO A 142 1.02 -0.41 2.50
C PRO A 142 2.35 -0.84 3.13
N VAL A 143 3.31 0.06 3.30
CA VAL A 143 4.61 -0.30 3.88
C VAL A 143 4.57 -0.35 5.41
N ALA A 144 3.73 0.45 6.07
CA ALA A 144 3.50 0.33 7.51
C ALA A 144 2.79 -1.00 7.83
N GLY A 145 1.75 -1.34 7.05
CA GLY A 145 1.11 -2.65 7.16
C GLY A 145 2.09 -3.81 6.95
N PHE A 146 2.96 -3.72 5.95
CA PHE A 146 4.02 -4.72 5.73
C PHE A 146 5.00 -4.78 6.90
N ALA A 147 5.44 -3.65 7.42
CA ALA A 147 6.40 -3.60 8.53
C ALA A 147 5.92 -4.31 9.79
N THR A 148 4.61 -4.46 9.99
CA THR A 148 4.06 -5.24 11.11
C THR A 148 4.33 -6.74 11.01
N THR A 149 4.63 -7.25 9.81
CA THR A 149 4.98 -8.66 9.58
C THR A 149 6.47 -8.96 9.82
N LEU A 150 7.30 -7.93 9.86
CA LEU A 150 8.72 -8.06 10.16
C LEU A 150 8.93 -8.20 11.69
N PRO A 151 9.97 -8.93 12.13
CA PRO A 151 10.32 -8.98 13.56
C PRO A 151 10.60 -7.58 14.12
N ALA A 152 10.13 -7.31 15.33
CA ALA A 152 10.40 -6.02 15.98
C ALA A 152 11.91 -5.81 16.15
N GLY A 153 12.38 -4.59 15.86
CA GLY A 153 13.81 -4.24 15.93
C GLY A 153 14.65 -4.70 14.72
N SER A 154 14.09 -5.43 13.76
CA SER A 154 14.84 -5.95 12.60
C SER A 154 14.93 -5.00 11.41
N PHE A 155 14.24 -3.86 11.44
CA PHE A 155 14.18 -2.92 10.32
C PHE A 155 14.25 -1.47 10.77
N ASP A 156 14.75 -0.60 9.90
CA ASP A 156 14.60 0.85 10.03
C ASP A 156 13.41 1.31 9.18
N PHE A 157 12.64 2.26 9.70
CA PHE A 157 11.50 2.83 9.00
C PHE A 157 11.74 4.30 8.68
N TYR A 158 11.63 4.66 7.40
CA TYR A 158 11.73 6.03 6.89
C TYR A 158 10.37 6.50 6.42
N ALA A 159 9.88 7.61 6.95
CA ALA A 159 8.62 8.21 6.58
C ALA A 159 8.82 9.65 6.12
N SER A 160 8.45 9.95 4.89
CA SER A 160 8.59 11.29 4.30
C SER A 160 7.23 11.89 3.99
N PHE A 161 6.96 13.09 4.50
CA PHE A 161 5.70 13.78 4.33
C PHE A 161 5.92 15.22 3.84
N ARG A 162 4.87 15.83 3.33
CA ARG A 162 4.89 17.25 2.99
C ARG A 162 4.86 18.11 4.27
N SER A 163 4.04 17.69 5.25
CA SER A 163 3.85 18.31 6.54
C SER A 163 3.59 17.23 7.61
N ARG A 164 2.64 17.43 8.50
CA ARG A 164 2.32 16.55 9.63
C ARG A 164 2.32 15.06 9.28
N PRO A 165 3.08 14.21 10.01
CA PRO A 165 3.09 12.75 9.84
C PRO A 165 1.76 12.10 10.23
N TYR A 166 1.47 10.93 9.64
CA TYR A 166 0.31 10.09 9.94
C TYR A 166 0.59 8.63 9.61
N GLY A 167 -0.23 7.70 10.16
CA GLY A 167 -0.19 6.28 9.83
C GLY A 167 1.08 5.57 10.29
N LEU A 168 1.71 6.04 11.37
CA LEU A 168 2.94 5.49 11.93
C LEU A 168 2.71 4.66 13.19
N ASP A 169 1.49 4.66 13.76
CA ASP A 169 1.17 3.99 15.02
C ASP A 169 1.56 2.51 15.00
N ALA A 170 1.41 1.85 13.85
CA ALA A 170 1.73 0.43 13.68
C ALA A 170 3.24 0.13 13.70
N VAL A 171 4.10 1.12 13.46
CA VAL A 171 5.57 0.96 13.38
C VAL A 171 6.31 1.61 14.53
N GLU A 172 5.67 2.53 15.28
CA GLU A 172 6.21 3.09 16.49
C GLU A 172 6.49 1.98 17.53
N GLY A 173 7.69 1.97 18.10
CA GLY A 173 8.15 0.93 19.04
C GLY A 173 8.45 -0.42 18.40
N ARG A 174 8.19 -0.63 17.11
CA ARG A 174 8.57 -1.86 16.38
C ARG A 174 9.80 -1.69 15.51
N ALA A 175 9.96 -0.53 14.87
CA ALA A 175 11.16 -0.23 14.09
C ALA A 175 12.37 -0.08 15.03
N ARG A 176 13.54 -0.56 14.60
CA ARG A 176 14.81 -0.30 15.27
C ARG A 176 15.09 1.20 15.31
N ARG A 177 14.79 1.88 14.21
CA ARG A 177 14.89 3.33 14.04
C ARG A 177 13.72 3.83 13.20
N LEU A 178 12.99 4.81 13.70
CA LEU A 178 11.96 5.54 12.96
C LEU A 178 12.53 6.93 12.60
N VAL A 179 12.68 7.20 11.32
CA VAL A 179 13.18 8.46 10.77
C VAL A 179 12.08 9.16 10.02
N ILE A 180 11.73 10.35 10.47
CA ILE A 180 10.68 11.17 9.86
C ILE A 180 11.30 12.39 9.20
N THR A 181 10.87 12.69 7.96
CA THR A 181 11.15 13.96 7.30
C THR A 181 9.87 14.67 6.92
N THR A 182 9.87 16.00 7.04
CA THR A 182 8.79 16.85 6.52
C THR A 182 9.39 17.99 5.70
N GLU A 183 8.77 18.29 4.55
CA GLU A 183 9.29 19.34 3.66
C GLU A 183 9.28 20.70 4.34
N ASP A 184 8.25 20.98 5.16
CA ASP A 184 8.09 22.22 5.91
C ASP A 184 8.87 22.28 7.24
N GLY A 185 9.38 21.13 7.72
CA GLY A 185 10.07 21.01 9.01
C GLY A 185 9.15 20.95 10.22
N SER A 186 7.86 20.66 10.03
CA SER A 186 6.87 20.57 11.12
C SER A 186 7.09 19.36 12.03
N ALA A 187 7.79 18.32 11.56
CA ALA A 187 8.19 17.17 12.37
C ALA A 187 9.44 16.48 11.81
N GLY A 188 10.24 15.92 12.69
CA GLY A 188 11.47 15.20 12.32
C GLY A 188 12.51 16.12 11.65
N THR A 189 13.21 15.59 10.66
CA THR A 189 14.21 16.35 9.88
C THR A 189 13.52 17.14 8.76
N LYS A 190 13.82 18.43 8.65
CA LYS A 190 13.33 19.25 7.54
C LYS A 190 13.95 18.81 6.21
N GLY A 191 13.10 18.54 5.23
CA GLY A 191 13.50 18.14 3.89
C GLY A 191 12.80 16.88 3.42
N MET A 192 13.35 16.27 2.36
CA MET A 192 12.85 15.04 1.74
C MET A 192 13.75 13.86 2.09
N LEU A 193 13.32 12.65 1.72
CA LEU A 193 14.04 11.39 1.95
C LEU A 193 15.57 11.46 1.68
N PRO A 194 16.06 12.09 0.59
CA PRO A 194 17.50 12.15 0.31
C PRO A 194 18.35 12.81 1.39
N ALA A 195 17.75 13.61 2.27
CA ALA A 195 18.48 14.28 3.36
C ALA A 195 18.89 13.32 4.49
N VAL A 196 18.27 12.15 4.58
CA VAL A 196 18.43 11.22 5.71
C VAL A 196 18.65 9.77 5.31
N PHE A 197 18.43 9.41 4.05
CA PHE A 197 18.50 8.04 3.57
C PHE A 197 19.80 7.75 2.85
N ASP A 198 20.53 6.75 3.33
CA ASP A 198 21.74 6.22 2.74
C ASP A 198 21.55 4.73 2.45
N ALA A 199 21.39 4.38 1.17
CA ALA A 199 21.15 3.00 0.73
C ALA A 199 22.33 2.05 1.01
N SER A 200 23.56 2.55 1.17
CA SER A 200 24.73 1.72 1.45
C SER A 200 24.68 1.06 2.84
N GLN A 201 23.81 1.54 3.72
CA GLN A 201 23.60 0.98 5.05
C GLN A 201 22.70 -0.27 5.03
N TYR A 202 22.09 -0.62 3.88
CA TYR A 202 21.07 -1.67 3.78
C TYR A 202 21.42 -2.70 2.71
N ASP A 203 20.92 -3.90 2.96
CA ASP A 203 20.99 -5.03 2.03
C ASP A 203 19.66 -5.15 1.25
N LEU A 204 18.56 -4.69 1.87
CA LEU A 204 17.20 -4.79 1.31
C LEU A 204 16.35 -3.57 1.68
N VAL A 205 15.64 -3.02 0.68
CA VAL A 205 14.75 -1.87 0.84
C VAL A 205 13.37 -2.18 0.29
N TYR A 206 12.33 -1.86 1.05
CA TYR A 206 10.94 -1.86 0.60
C TYR A 206 10.42 -0.43 0.55
N ALA A 207 9.83 -0.01 -0.56
CA ALA A 207 9.37 1.37 -0.68
C ALA A 207 8.00 1.51 -1.35
N CYS A 208 7.21 2.48 -0.87
CA CYS A 208 5.99 2.96 -1.50
C CYS A 208 5.86 4.48 -1.33
N GLY A 209 5.47 5.19 -2.38
CA GLY A 209 5.27 6.62 -2.35
C GLY A 209 5.28 7.27 -3.73
N PRO A 210 5.44 8.60 -3.79
CA PRO A 210 5.46 9.35 -5.05
C PRO A 210 6.56 8.87 -6.01
N THR A 211 6.29 8.87 -7.31
CA THR A 211 7.24 8.43 -8.33
C THR A 211 8.64 9.05 -8.20
N PRO A 212 8.81 10.36 -7.91
CA PRO A 212 10.16 10.92 -7.72
C PRO A 212 10.92 10.28 -6.55
N MET A 213 10.23 9.97 -5.45
CA MET A 213 10.85 9.28 -4.31
C MET A 213 11.24 7.85 -4.67
N LEU A 214 10.35 7.10 -5.35
CA LEU A 214 10.65 5.73 -5.78
C LEU A 214 11.81 5.69 -6.78
N LYS A 215 11.90 6.67 -7.68
CA LYS A 215 13.04 6.81 -8.59
C LYS A 215 14.35 7.03 -7.81
N TYR A 216 14.33 7.94 -6.84
CA TYR A 216 15.49 8.16 -5.97
C TYR A 216 15.91 6.87 -5.24
N VAL A 217 14.96 6.17 -4.60
CA VAL A 217 15.25 4.90 -3.90
C VAL A 217 15.85 3.87 -4.85
N LYS A 218 15.25 3.71 -6.05
CA LYS A 218 15.78 2.80 -7.08
C LYS A 218 17.23 3.12 -7.44
N ASP A 219 17.51 4.39 -7.77
CA ASP A 219 18.84 4.82 -8.23
C ASP A 219 19.88 4.70 -7.11
N ALA A 220 19.53 5.08 -5.88
CA ALA A 220 20.39 4.96 -4.70
C ALA A 220 20.71 3.49 -4.37
N CYS A 221 19.70 2.61 -4.37
CA CYS A 221 19.90 1.19 -4.13
C CYS A 221 20.73 0.53 -5.22
N ALA A 222 20.49 0.86 -6.50
CA ALA A 222 21.30 0.35 -7.62
C ALA A 222 22.77 0.76 -7.49
N SER A 223 23.03 2.02 -7.10
CA SER A 223 24.41 2.53 -6.91
C SER A 223 25.11 1.88 -5.72
N ALA A 224 24.37 1.51 -4.68
CA ALA A 224 24.91 0.87 -3.46
C ALA A 224 24.98 -0.67 -3.55
N GLY A 225 24.47 -1.28 -4.62
CA GLY A 225 24.32 -2.75 -4.71
C GLY A 225 23.25 -3.33 -3.79
N CYS A 226 22.36 -2.49 -3.26
CA CYS A 226 21.26 -2.86 -2.39
C CYS A 226 20.04 -3.33 -3.21
N ARG A 227 19.37 -4.39 -2.78
CA ARG A 227 18.14 -4.84 -3.45
C ARG A 227 16.95 -4.02 -2.99
N ALA A 228 16.05 -3.67 -3.90
CA ALA A 228 14.86 -2.90 -3.55
C ALA A 228 13.60 -3.45 -4.21
N TYR A 229 12.47 -3.40 -3.46
CA TYR A 229 11.13 -3.69 -3.93
C TYR A 229 10.26 -2.44 -3.81
N LEU A 230 9.60 -2.08 -4.90
CA LEU A 230 8.81 -0.87 -5.03
C LEU A 230 7.34 -1.22 -5.23
N SER A 231 6.46 -0.69 -4.39
CA SER A 231 5.02 -0.73 -4.63
C SER A 231 4.62 0.49 -5.47
N LEU A 232 4.07 0.22 -6.65
CA LEU A 232 3.76 1.24 -7.65
C LEU A 232 2.27 1.56 -7.67
N GLU A 233 1.96 2.84 -7.79
CA GLU A 233 0.59 3.33 -8.01
C GLU A 233 0.36 3.63 -9.49
N ARG A 234 -0.81 3.21 -10.03
CA ARG A 234 -1.28 3.54 -11.37
C ARG A 234 -2.79 3.79 -11.34
N HIS A 235 -3.26 4.59 -12.31
CA HIS A 235 -4.70 4.68 -12.55
C HIS A 235 -5.25 3.32 -12.92
N MET A 236 -6.35 2.93 -12.29
CA MET A 236 -6.99 1.64 -12.51
C MET A 236 -8.47 1.81 -12.83
N ALA A 237 -8.97 0.96 -13.72
CA ALA A 237 -10.39 0.87 -14.01
C ALA A 237 -10.97 -0.48 -13.55
N CYS A 238 -10.47 -1.61 -14.08
CA CYS A 238 -11.06 -2.93 -13.81
C CYS A 238 -10.51 -3.64 -12.57
N GLY A 239 -9.25 -3.40 -12.17
CA GLY A 239 -8.58 -4.14 -11.09
C GLY A 239 -8.32 -5.62 -11.39
N ALA A 240 -8.65 -6.11 -12.58
CA ALA A 240 -8.64 -7.53 -12.95
C ALA A 240 -7.79 -7.85 -14.20
N GLY A 241 -6.89 -6.95 -14.58
CA GLY A 241 -5.98 -7.17 -15.70
C GLY A 241 -6.55 -7.03 -17.11
N ALA A 242 -7.86 -6.83 -17.26
CA ALA A 242 -8.52 -6.85 -18.56
C ALA A 242 -8.38 -5.56 -19.38
N CYS A 243 -8.42 -4.38 -18.72
CA CYS A 243 -8.48 -3.10 -19.41
C CYS A 243 -7.11 -2.52 -19.82
N LEU A 244 -6.01 -3.07 -19.32
CA LEU A 244 -4.62 -2.63 -19.51
C LEU A 244 -4.32 -1.20 -19.06
N GLY A 245 -5.26 -0.50 -18.40
CA GLY A 245 -5.12 0.90 -17.98
C GLY A 245 -4.02 1.15 -16.94
N CYS A 246 -3.63 0.11 -16.18
CA CYS A 246 -2.59 0.20 -15.15
C CYS A 246 -1.22 -0.33 -15.61
N THR A 247 -0.98 -0.37 -16.93
CA THR A 247 0.26 -0.86 -17.51
C THR A 247 1.46 0.00 -17.13
N ILE A 248 2.54 -0.64 -16.76
CA ILE A 248 3.87 -0.06 -16.53
C ILE A 248 4.88 -0.68 -17.52
N ARG A 249 5.97 0.03 -17.75
CA ARG A 249 7.12 -0.48 -18.50
C ARG A 249 8.09 -1.19 -17.56
N THR A 250 8.54 -2.35 -17.97
CA THR A 250 9.63 -3.09 -17.31
C THR A 250 10.69 -3.50 -18.32
N THR A 251 11.83 -4.00 -17.84
CA THR A 251 12.91 -4.53 -18.68
C THR A 251 12.45 -5.67 -19.59
N ASP A 252 11.48 -6.46 -19.12
CA ASP A 252 10.95 -7.63 -19.83
C ASP A 252 9.61 -7.34 -20.54
N GLY A 253 9.34 -6.05 -20.83
CA GLY A 253 8.13 -5.62 -21.50
C GLY A 253 7.10 -4.98 -20.59
N ASN A 254 5.86 -4.95 -21.01
CA ASN A 254 4.77 -4.31 -20.28
C ASN A 254 4.16 -5.25 -19.23
N ARG A 255 3.97 -4.74 -18.01
CA ARG A 255 3.32 -5.42 -16.90
C ARG A 255 2.14 -4.59 -16.38
N ARG A 256 1.18 -5.22 -15.72
CA ARG A 256 -0.02 -4.56 -15.18
C ARG A 256 0.06 -4.49 -13.66
N CYS A 257 0.00 -3.30 -13.09
CA CYS A 257 0.06 -3.12 -11.64
C CYS A 257 -0.99 -3.92 -10.87
N CYS A 258 -2.17 -4.13 -11.45
CA CYS A 258 -3.25 -4.84 -10.75
C CYS A 258 -3.09 -6.36 -10.70
N VAL A 259 -2.32 -6.98 -11.58
CA VAL A 259 -2.18 -8.44 -11.66
C VAL A 259 -0.73 -8.87 -11.45
N ASP A 260 0.21 -8.18 -12.11
CA ASP A 260 1.63 -8.51 -12.05
C ASP A 260 2.34 -7.81 -10.88
N GLY A 261 1.69 -6.78 -10.26
CA GLY A 261 2.14 -5.99 -9.14
C GLY A 261 1.10 -5.95 -8.00
N PRO A 262 1.06 -4.90 -7.20
CA PRO A 262 1.74 -3.60 -7.34
C PRO A 262 3.21 -3.59 -6.93
N VAL A 263 3.74 -4.65 -6.31
CA VAL A 263 5.11 -4.74 -5.82
C VAL A 263 6.01 -5.36 -6.90
N PHE A 264 7.07 -4.65 -7.24
CA PHE A 264 8.05 -5.06 -8.27
C PHE A 264 9.47 -4.95 -7.75
N ASP A 265 10.37 -5.81 -8.23
CA ASP A 265 11.80 -5.60 -8.06
C ASP A 265 12.21 -4.29 -8.78
N ALA A 266 12.92 -3.42 -8.09
CA ALA A 266 13.33 -2.13 -8.63
C ALA A 266 14.19 -2.25 -9.91
N ARG A 267 14.89 -3.37 -10.10
CA ARG A 267 15.70 -3.65 -11.28
C ARG A 267 14.86 -3.85 -12.54
N GLU A 268 13.63 -4.33 -12.39
CA GLU A 268 12.71 -4.61 -13.50
C GLU A 268 11.96 -3.35 -13.96
N VAL A 269 11.76 -2.36 -13.09
CA VAL A 269 10.86 -1.22 -13.35
C VAL A 269 11.57 -0.09 -14.07
N ILE A 270 10.94 0.48 -15.10
CA ILE A 270 11.38 1.71 -15.80
C ILE A 270 10.50 2.87 -15.29
N LEU A 271 11.06 3.74 -14.41
CA LEU A 271 10.38 4.89 -13.78
C LEU A 271 10.73 6.20 -14.50
#